data_bacba43a66ffbdf83ac730c61c4a50f0
#
_entry.id   bacba43a66ffbdf83ac730c61c4a50f0
#
_cell.length_a   1.000
_cell.length_b   1.000
_cell.length_c   1.000
_cell.angle_alpha   90.00
_cell.angle_beta   90.00
_cell.angle_gamma   90.00
#
_symmetry.space_group_name_H-M   'P 1'
#
loop_
_entity.id
_entity.type
_entity.pdbx_description
1 polymer ?
#
loop_
_entity_poly.entity_id
_entity_poly.type
_entity_poly.pdbx_seq_one_letter_code
_entity_poly.pdbx_strand_id
1 'polypeptide(L)'
;MKDNKYKGTQTEKNLEAAFAGESQARNKYTYFASVAKKEGYEQIAALFLKTADNEKEHAKMWFKELNGLGDTAENLLDAAEGENYEWTDMYEGFAKTAEEEGFPVLAKKFRMVAEIETHHEERYRALLNNVEMQQVFEKSEVKVWECRNCGHIVVGTKAPQVCPVCAHPQSYFEVNAENY
;
A
#
# COMPACT_ATOMS: atom_id res chain seq x y z
N MET A 1 -2.87 -13.34 12.52
CA MET A 1 -1.70 -13.85 11.76
C MET A 1 -1.76 -15.37 11.72
N LYS A 2 -1.68 -15.96 10.52
CA LYS A 2 -1.59 -17.42 10.36
C LYS A 2 -0.29 -17.91 10.98
N ASP A 3 -0.31 -19.09 11.61
CA ASP A 3 0.90 -19.65 12.24
C ASP A 3 2.05 -19.75 11.24
N ASN A 4 3.10 -19.02 11.50
CA ASN A 4 4.35 -19.10 10.74
C ASN A 4 5.13 -20.34 11.17
N LYS A 5 5.31 -21.31 10.28
CA LYS A 5 6.05 -22.56 10.55
C LYS A 5 7.51 -22.34 10.98
N TYR A 6 8.05 -21.14 10.77
CA TYR A 6 9.42 -20.76 11.12
C TYR A 6 9.52 -20.00 12.44
N LYS A 7 8.41 -19.81 13.15
CA LYS A 7 8.32 -18.95 14.34
C LYS A 7 9.39 -19.27 15.37
N GLY A 8 10.14 -18.25 15.79
CA GLY A 8 11.20 -18.34 16.80
C GLY A 8 12.53 -18.93 16.28
N THR A 9 12.65 -19.24 15.00
CA THR A 9 13.88 -19.83 14.41
C THR A 9 14.82 -18.76 13.84
N GLN A 10 16.09 -19.14 13.60
CA GLN A 10 17.01 -18.29 12.82
C GLN A 10 16.54 -18.13 11.37
N THR A 11 15.83 -19.13 10.81
CA THR A 11 15.27 -19.06 9.45
C THR A 11 14.22 -17.96 9.34
N GLU A 12 13.37 -17.77 10.34
CA GLU A 12 12.41 -16.64 10.38
C GLU A 12 13.14 -15.30 10.27
N LYS A 13 14.15 -15.07 11.13
CA LYS A 13 14.97 -13.85 11.09
C LYS A 13 15.66 -13.65 9.74
N ASN A 14 16.12 -14.73 9.10
CA ASN A 14 16.72 -14.66 7.78
C ASN A 14 15.69 -14.26 6.70
N LEU A 15 14.45 -14.77 6.78
CA LEU A 15 13.36 -14.40 5.87
C LEU A 15 12.96 -12.93 6.05
N GLU A 16 12.85 -12.47 7.29
CA GLU A 16 12.58 -11.06 7.60
C GLU A 16 13.68 -10.14 7.05
N ALA A 17 14.95 -10.51 7.26
CA ALA A 17 16.08 -9.75 6.76
C ALA A 17 16.14 -9.76 5.21
N ALA A 18 15.82 -10.88 4.58
CA ALA A 18 15.75 -10.99 3.12
C ALA A 18 14.61 -10.12 2.57
N PHE A 19 13.41 -10.20 3.14
CA PHE A 19 12.26 -9.36 2.76
C PHE A 19 12.60 -7.86 2.89
N ALA A 20 13.20 -7.45 4.01
CA ALA A 20 13.62 -6.07 4.24
C ALA A 20 14.69 -5.62 3.22
N GLY A 21 15.70 -6.46 2.95
CA GLY A 21 16.77 -6.17 2.00
C GLY A 21 16.26 -5.95 0.57
N GLU A 22 15.44 -6.88 0.07
CA GLU A 22 14.85 -6.80 -1.27
C GLU A 22 13.88 -5.60 -1.41
N SER A 23 13.09 -5.34 -0.36
CA SER A 23 12.19 -4.17 -0.33
C SER A 23 12.95 -2.85 -0.41
N GLN A 24 14.08 -2.74 0.30
CA GLN A 24 14.97 -1.58 0.21
C GLN A 24 15.65 -1.48 -1.16
N ALA A 25 16.15 -2.58 -1.71
CA ALA A 25 16.79 -2.62 -3.03
C ALA A 25 15.82 -2.14 -4.11
N ARG A 26 14.58 -2.65 -4.11
CA ARG A 26 13.52 -2.20 -5.01
C ARG A 26 13.35 -0.67 -5.00
N ASN A 27 13.21 -0.08 -3.81
CA ASN A 27 13.02 1.36 -3.70
C ASN A 27 14.27 2.14 -4.15
N LYS A 28 15.46 1.73 -3.71
CA LYS A 28 16.74 2.36 -4.10
C LYS A 28 16.94 2.35 -5.61
N TYR A 29 16.68 1.23 -6.29
CA TYR A 29 16.85 1.14 -7.75
C TYR A 29 15.87 2.02 -8.51
N THR A 30 14.65 2.20 -8.01
CA THR A 30 13.70 3.18 -8.57
C THR A 30 14.24 4.62 -8.47
N TYR A 31 14.88 4.97 -7.33
CA TYR A 31 15.49 6.28 -7.15
C TYR A 31 16.74 6.45 -8.04
N PHE A 32 17.57 5.42 -8.17
CA PHE A 32 18.75 5.44 -9.04
C PHE A 32 18.36 5.55 -10.53
N ALA A 33 17.29 4.89 -10.95
CA ALA A 33 16.73 5.03 -12.29
C ALA A 33 16.34 6.49 -12.59
N SER A 34 15.72 7.18 -11.62
CA SER A 34 15.35 8.59 -11.77
C SER A 34 16.57 9.49 -11.96
N VAL A 35 17.68 9.22 -11.28
CA VAL A 35 18.94 9.96 -11.45
C VAL A 35 19.53 9.67 -12.81
N ALA A 36 19.69 8.40 -13.18
CA ALA A 36 20.25 8.00 -14.49
C ALA A 36 19.47 8.62 -15.66
N LYS A 37 18.13 8.68 -15.56
CA LYS A 37 17.29 9.31 -16.56
C LYS A 37 17.56 10.82 -16.69
N LYS A 38 17.71 11.54 -15.57
CA LYS A 38 18.03 12.98 -15.57
C LYS A 38 19.42 13.27 -16.17
N GLU A 39 20.35 12.32 -16.03
CA GLU A 39 21.69 12.40 -16.59
C GLU A 39 21.77 11.95 -18.09
N GLY A 40 20.63 11.49 -18.65
CA GLY A 40 20.55 11.06 -20.06
C GLY A 40 20.94 9.61 -20.31
N TYR A 41 21.06 8.79 -19.28
CA TYR A 41 21.42 7.35 -19.36
C TYR A 41 20.14 6.48 -19.40
N GLU A 42 19.37 6.58 -20.46
CA GLU A 42 18.07 5.88 -20.58
C GLU A 42 18.18 4.35 -20.45
N GLN A 43 19.24 3.74 -21.03
CA GLN A 43 19.46 2.30 -20.91
C GLN A 43 19.76 1.89 -19.46
N ILE A 44 20.58 2.66 -18.73
CA ILE A 44 20.92 2.40 -17.33
C ILE A 44 19.66 2.54 -16.47
N ALA A 45 18.86 3.58 -16.70
CA ALA A 45 17.59 3.78 -16.01
C ALA A 45 16.63 2.59 -16.23
N ALA A 46 16.50 2.12 -17.47
CA ALA A 46 15.66 0.96 -17.79
C ALA A 46 16.16 -0.33 -17.09
N LEU A 47 17.47 -0.54 -16.99
CA LEU A 47 18.04 -1.69 -16.27
C LEU A 47 17.80 -1.63 -14.77
N PHE A 48 17.92 -0.45 -14.15
CA PHE A 48 17.54 -0.26 -12.74
C PHE A 48 16.06 -0.56 -12.50
N LEU A 49 15.15 -0.08 -13.34
CA LEU A 49 13.72 -0.36 -13.20
C LEU A 49 13.41 -1.85 -13.37
N LYS A 50 14.02 -2.51 -14.36
CA LYS A 50 13.87 -3.95 -14.55
C LYS A 50 14.34 -4.73 -13.32
N THR A 51 15.48 -4.37 -12.76
CA THR A 51 15.98 -5.01 -11.54
C THR A 51 15.07 -4.73 -10.36
N ALA A 52 14.59 -3.49 -10.19
CA ALA A 52 13.62 -3.15 -9.13
C ALA A 52 12.34 -4.02 -9.18
N ASP A 53 11.86 -4.35 -10.39
CA ASP A 53 10.73 -5.28 -10.56
C ASP A 53 11.08 -6.72 -10.18
N ASN A 54 12.33 -7.17 -10.40
CA ASN A 54 12.79 -8.48 -9.95
C ASN A 54 12.85 -8.53 -8.41
N GLU A 55 13.42 -7.49 -7.76
CA GLU A 55 13.52 -7.44 -6.30
C GLU A 55 12.14 -7.39 -5.62
N LYS A 56 11.16 -6.76 -6.26
CA LYS A 56 9.77 -6.82 -5.80
C LYS A 56 9.24 -8.26 -5.75
N GLU A 57 9.53 -9.10 -6.74
CA GLU A 57 9.09 -10.49 -6.75
C GLU A 57 9.88 -11.35 -5.75
N HIS A 58 11.19 -11.07 -5.54
CA HIS A 58 11.97 -11.71 -4.49
C HIS A 58 11.40 -11.38 -3.10
N ALA A 59 11.18 -10.11 -2.79
CA ALA A 59 10.56 -9.66 -1.55
C ALA A 59 9.22 -10.37 -1.30
N LYS A 60 8.37 -10.46 -2.34
CA LYS A 60 7.06 -11.13 -2.28
C LYS A 60 7.19 -12.62 -1.97
N MET A 61 8.23 -13.33 -2.47
CA MET A 61 8.46 -14.74 -2.13
C MET A 61 8.72 -14.90 -0.63
N TRP A 62 9.60 -14.08 -0.05
CA TRP A 62 9.93 -14.13 1.36
C TRP A 62 8.76 -13.72 2.25
N PHE A 63 8.01 -12.70 1.84
CA PHE A 63 6.81 -12.25 2.55
C PHE A 63 5.71 -13.33 2.58
N LYS A 64 5.56 -14.12 1.51
CA LYS A 64 4.66 -15.28 1.49
C LYS A 64 5.09 -16.39 2.46
N GLU A 65 6.40 -16.69 2.54
CA GLU A 65 6.92 -17.68 3.48
C GLU A 65 6.67 -17.25 4.95
N LEU A 66 6.69 -15.96 5.22
CA LEU A 66 6.34 -15.37 6.52
C LEU A 66 4.83 -15.32 6.80
N ASN A 67 3.99 -15.84 5.89
CA ASN A 67 2.53 -15.74 5.93
C ASN A 67 2.00 -14.29 5.93
N GLY A 68 2.77 -13.35 5.38
CA GLY A 68 2.42 -11.93 5.31
C GLY A 68 1.32 -11.57 4.29
N LEU A 69 0.95 -12.49 3.37
CA LEU A 69 -0.13 -12.26 2.42
C LEU A 69 -1.38 -13.05 2.80
N GLY A 70 -2.43 -12.33 3.12
CA GLY A 70 -3.77 -12.83 3.35
C GLY A 70 -4.73 -12.58 2.18
N ASP A 71 -6.03 -12.71 2.44
CA ASP A 71 -7.06 -12.19 1.56
C ASP A 71 -7.16 -10.64 1.64
N THR A 72 -8.09 -10.04 0.90
CA THR A 72 -8.21 -8.57 0.87
C THR A 72 -8.54 -7.99 2.24
N ALA A 73 -9.41 -8.61 3.03
CA ALA A 73 -9.78 -8.13 4.35
C ALA A 73 -8.61 -8.25 5.34
N GLU A 74 -7.93 -9.40 5.34
CA GLU A 74 -6.72 -9.64 6.15
C GLU A 74 -5.61 -8.62 5.81
N ASN A 75 -5.38 -8.35 4.52
CA ASN A 75 -4.36 -7.39 4.07
C ASN A 75 -4.73 -5.94 4.41
N LEU A 76 -6.01 -5.57 4.36
CA LEU A 76 -6.47 -4.24 4.77
C LEU A 76 -6.33 -4.02 6.28
N LEU A 77 -6.59 -5.07 7.07
CA LEU A 77 -6.36 -5.01 8.52
C LEU A 77 -4.88 -4.87 8.84
N ASP A 78 -4.01 -5.69 8.25
CA ASP A 78 -2.56 -5.64 8.45
C ASP A 78 -1.99 -4.27 8.06
N ALA A 79 -2.43 -3.71 6.93
CA ALA A 79 -2.05 -2.37 6.52
C ALA A 79 -2.51 -1.31 7.56
N ALA A 80 -3.77 -1.35 8.00
CA ALA A 80 -4.27 -0.40 9.00
C ALA A 80 -3.53 -0.49 10.34
N GLU A 81 -3.19 -1.69 10.78
CA GLU A 81 -2.40 -1.89 12.02
C GLU A 81 -0.95 -1.42 11.86
N GLY A 82 -0.36 -1.60 10.68
CA GLY A 82 0.97 -1.08 10.36
C GLY A 82 1.01 0.45 10.44
N GLU A 83 0.11 1.13 9.71
CA GLU A 83 0.01 2.60 9.74
C GLU A 83 -0.29 3.12 11.16
N ASN A 84 -1.16 2.43 11.92
CA ASN A 84 -1.43 2.77 13.31
C ASN A 84 -0.15 2.76 14.16
N TYR A 85 0.66 1.70 14.08
CA TYR A 85 1.93 1.62 14.79
C TYR A 85 2.91 2.73 14.35
N GLU A 86 2.94 3.05 13.05
CA GLU A 86 3.84 4.09 12.54
C GLU A 86 3.55 5.47 13.14
N TRP A 87 2.28 5.88 13.24
CA TRP A 87 1.97 7.20 13.74
C TRP A 87 1.84 7.26 15.28
N THR A 88 1.42 6.17 15.97
CA THR A 88 1.29 6.18 17.44
C THR A 88 2.62 6.02 18.15
N ASP A 89 3.53 5.20 17.63
CA ASP A 89 4.73 4.76 18.34
C ASP A 89 6.02 5.11 17.59
N MET A 90 6.17 4.64 16.36
CA MET A 90 7.42 4.65 15.63
C MET A 90 7.92 6.08 15.35
N TYR A 91 7.14 6.87 14.64
CA TYR A 91 7.54 8.22 14.25
C TYR A 91 7.64 9.19 15.43
N GLU A 92 6.78 9.09 16.43
CA GLU A 92 6.91 9.91 17.64
C GLU A 92 8.17 9.54 18.43
N GLY A 93 8.52 8.25 18.52
CA GLY A 93 9.78 7.80 19.10
C GLY A 93 11.00 8.36 18.35
N PHE A 94 10.97 8.29 17.02
CA PHE A 94 12.04 8.85 16.18
C PHE A 94 12.15 10.37 16.31
N ALA A 95 11.03 11.09 16.41
CA ALA A 95 11.01 12.51 16.57
C ALA A 95 11.65 12.95 17.90
N LYS A 96 11.33 12.26 19.01
CA LYS A 96 11.95 12.51 20.33
C LYS A 96 13.45 12.30 20.30
N THR A 97 13.91 11.17 19.75
CA THR A 97 15.33 10.88 19.58
C THR A 97 16.04 11.96 18.75
N ALA A 98 15.43 12.36 17.64
CA ALA A 98 16.01 13.40 16.79
C ALA A 98 16.09 14.77 17.49
N GLU A 99 15.15 15.11 18.38
CA GLU A 99 15.22 16.32 19.21
C GLU A 99 16.36 16.24 20.22
N GLU A 100 16.48 15.11 20.94
CA GLU A 100 17.53 14.87 21.92
C GLU A 100 18.94 14.92 21.30
N GLU A 101 19.09 14.43 20.07
CA GLU A 101 20.33 14.45 19.30
C GLU A 101 20.61 15.79 18.58
N GLY A 102 19.72 16.78 18.69
CA GLY A 102 19.92 18.12 18.12
C GLY A 102 19.49 18.25 16.65
N PHE A 103 18.56 17.41 16.16
CA PHE A 103 18.00 17.46 14.81
C PHE A 103 16.53 17.87 14.76
N PRO A 104 16.14 19.07 15.25
CA PRO A 104 14.73 19.48 15.40
C PRO A 104 13.98 19.56 14.05
N VAL A 105 14.68 19.85 12.96
CA VAL A 105 14.06 19.89 11.62
C VAL A 105 13.65 18.50 11.18
N LEU A 106 14.44 17.48 11.49
CA LEU A 106 14.13 16.09 11.18
C LEU A 106 12.99 15.58 12.08
N ALA A 107 13.02 15.92 13.38
CA ALA A 107 11.95 15.61 14.32
C ALA A 107 10.59 16.13 13.83
N LYS A 108 10.55 17.39 13.37
CA LYS A 108 9.35 17.94 12.73
C LYS A 108 8.89 17.17 11.53
N LYS A 109 9.81 16.70 10.65
CA LYS A 109 9.47 15.89 9.48
C LYS A 109 8.87 14.55 9.89
N PHE A 110 9.41 13.87 10.90
CA PHE A 110 8.85 12.63 11.42
C PHE A 110 7.40 12.80 11.87
N ARG A 111 7.09 13.85 12.64
CA ARG A 111 5.71 14.15 13.07
C ARG A 111 4.78 14.48 11.90
N MET A 112 5.27 15.21 10.89
CA MET A 112 4.48 15.51 9.69
C MET A 112 4.18 14.24 8.87
N VAL A 113 5.08 13.28 8.83
CA VAL A 113 4.81 11.97 8.20
C VAL A 113 3.80 11.20 9.05
N ALA A 114 3.94 11.14 10.38
CA ALA A 114 2.97 10.53 11.27
C ALA A 114 1.52 11.03 11.04
N GLU A 115 1.34 12.33 10.81
CA GLU A 115 0.04 12.91 10.45
C GLU A 115 -0.52 12.33 9.13
N ILE A 116 0.35 12.03 8.16
CA ILE A 116 -0.07 11.40 6.89
C ILE A 116 -0.52 9.95 7.14
N GLU A 117 0.23 9.19 7.95
CA GLU A 117 -0.07 7.79 8.24
C GLU A 117 -1.40 7.62 8.99
N THR A 118 -1.84 8.61 9.77
CA THR A 118 -3.19 8.65 10.33
C THR A 118 -4.27 8.56 9.23
N HIS A 119 -4.10 9.30 8.14
CA HIS A 119 -5.05 9.25 7.02
C HIS A 119 -4.98 7.95 6.22
N HIS A 120 -3.82 7.30 6.16
CA HIS A 120 -3.69 5.98 5.56
C HIS A 120 -4.43 4.94 6.38
N GLU A 121 -4.27 4.93 7.70
CA GLU A 121 -5.02 4.06 8.60
C GLU A 121 -6.53 4.25 8.45
N GLU A 122 -7.02 5.49 8.53
CA GLU A 122 -8.45 5.80 8.36
C GLU A 122 -9.00 5.24 7.04
N ARG A 123 -8.23 5.40 5.96
CA ARG A 123 -8.59 4.89 4.63
C ARG A 123 -8.68 3.37 4.62
N TYR A 124 -7.68 2.66 5.15
CA TYR A 124 -7.68 1.20 5.17
C TYR A 124 -8.79 0.64 6.06
N ARG A 125 -9.08 1.25 7.21
CA ARG A 125 -10.20 0.85 8.06
C ARG A 125 -11.55 1.08 7.38
N ALA A 126 -11.73 2.19 6.66
CA ALA A 126 -12.95 2.44 5.91
C ALA A 126 -13.13 1.43 4.76
N LEU A 127 -12.06 1.06 4.06
CA LEU A 127 -12.08 0.03 3.02
C LEU A 127 -12.35 -1.35 3.59
N LEU A 128 -11.77 -1.70 4.72
CA LEU A 128 -12.02 -2.96 5.44
C LEU A 128 -13.50 -3.05 5.82
N ASN A 129 -14.06 -2.02 6.43
CA ASN A 129 -15.49 -1.98 6.75
C ASN A 129 -16.37 -2.17 5.50
N ASN A 130 -16.02 -1.56 4.36
CA ASN A 130 -16.76 -1.77 3.12
C ASN A 130 -16.71 -3.22 2.64
N VAL A 131 -15.59 -3.91 2.80
CA VAL A 131 -15.46 -5.34 2.44
C VAL A 131 -16.29 -6.21 3.38
N GLU A 132 -16.16 -6.05 4.68
CA GLU A 132 -16.85 -6.83 5.71
C GLU A 132 -18.37 -6.65 5.65
N MET A 133 -18.84 -5.43 5.40
CA MET A 133 -20.27 -5.10 5.28
C MET A 133 -20.81 -5.33 3.88
N GLN A 134 -20.03 -5.88 2.94
CA GLN A 134 -20.39 -6.08 1.53
C GLN A 134 -20.83 -4.79 0.82
N GLN A 135 -20.25 -3.66 1.20
CA GLN A 135 -20.60 -2.33 0.72
C GLN A 135 -19.64 -1.78 -0.35
N VAL A 136 -18.76 -2.60 -0.89
CA VAL A 136 -17.85 -2.15 -1.96
C VAL A 136 -18.63 -1.70 -3.20
N PHE A 137 -19.63 -2.50 -3.63
CA PHE A 137 -20.42 -2.26 -4.83
C PHE A 137 -21.88 -1.92 -4.53
N GLU A 138 -22.23 -1.74 -3.26
CA GLU A 138 -23.57 -1.37 -2.80
C GLU A 138 -23.43 -0.40 -1.63
N LYS A 139 -24.26 0.64 -1.57
CA LYS A 139 -24.27 1.65 -0.51
C LYS A 139 -25.68 1.83 0.02
N SER A 140 -25.81 2.28 1.27
CA SER A 140 -27.09 2.64 1.87
C SER A 140 -27.78 3.83 1.20
N GLU A 141 -27.00 4.65 0.49
CA GLU A 141 -27.47 5.84 -0.21
C GLU A 141 -27.21 5.73 -1.71
N VAL A 142 -27.95 6.51 -2.48
CA VAL A 142 -27.70 6.67 -3.92
C VAL A 142 -26.33 7.28 -4.14
N LYS A 143 -25.51 6.62 -4.96
CA LYS A 143 -24.18 7.08 -5.40
C LYS A 143 -24.14 7.15 -6.91
N VAL A 144 -23.18 7.92 -7.40
CA VAL A 144 -22.77 7.91 -8.79
C VAL A 144 -21.67 6.87 -8.93
N TRP A 145 -21.89 5.87 -9.77
CA TRP A 145 -20.93 4.81 -10.05
C TRP A 145 -20.31 5.02 -11.42
N GLU A 146 -19.00 4.86 -11.51
CA GLU A 146 -18.27 4.97 -12.76
C GLU A 146 -17.58 3.64 -13.11
N CYS A 147 -17.67 3.24 -14.37
CA CYS A 147 -16.93 2.11 -14.89
C CYS A 147 -15.49 2.55 -15.22
N ARG A 148 -14.51 2.04 -14.47
CA ARG A 148 -13.08 2.36 -14.63
C ARG A 148 -12.50 2.02 -16.01
N ASN A 149 -13.18 1.16 -16.79
CA ASN A 149 -12.72 0.82 -18.12
C ASN A 149 -13.19 1.79 -19.22
N CYS A 150 -14.47 2.23 -19.17
CA CYS A 150 -15.04 3.01 -20.27
C CYS A 150 -15.67 4.34 -19.85
N GLY A 151 -15.65 4.70 -18.55
CA GLY A 151 -16.24 5.94 -18.05
C GLY A 151 -17.77 5.95 -17.99
N HIS A 152 -18.45 4.81 -18.22
CA HIS A 152 -19.91 4.75 -18.14
C HIS A 152 -20.42 5.05 -16.73
N ILE A 153 -21.34 6.01 -16.62
CA ILE A 153 -21.92 6.48 -15.34
C ILE A 153 -23.28 5.84 -15.11
N VAL A 154 -23.50 5.39 -13.87
CA VAL A 154 -24.78 4.88 -13.38
C VAL A 154 -25.10 5.50 -12.03
N VAL A 155 -26.35 5.90 -11.80
CA VAL A 155 -26.81 6.46 -10.53
C VAL A 155 -27.71 5.44 -9.84
N GLY A 156 -27.40 5.12 -8.59
CA GLY A 156 -28.15 4.14 -7.81
C GLY A 156 -27.44 3.74 -6.52
N THR A 157 -28.09 2.91 -5.71
CA THR A 157 -27.49 2.37 -4.48
C THR A 157 -26.50 1.25 -4.75
N LYS A 158 -26.51 0.66 -5.97
CA LYS A 158 -25.71 -0.51 -6.34
C LYS A 158 -25.11 -0.35 -7.73
N ALA A 159 -23.83 -0.73 -7.85
CA ALA A 159 -23.15 -0.85 -9.13
C ALA A 159 -23.73 -2.01 -9.96
N PRO A 160 -23.89 -1.87 -11.29
CA PRO A 160 -24.35 -2.95 -12.16
C PRO A 160 -23.45 -4.19 -12.07
N GLN A 161 -24.03 -5.39 -12.20
CA GLN A 161 -23.26 -6.64 -12.25
C GLN A 161 -22.33 -6.71 -13.47
N VAL A 162 -22.76 -6.07 -14.59
CA VAL A 162 -22.02 -5.98 -15.84
C VAL A 162 -22.23 -4.58 -16.42
N CYS A 163 -21.17 -3.96 -16.87
CA CYS A 163 -21.25 -2.69 -17.55
C CYS A 163 -22.03 -2.83 -18.88
N PRO A 164 -23.13 -2.09 -19.10
CA PRO A 164 -23.94 -2.22 -20.30
C PRO A 164 -23.25 -1.70 -21.57
N VAL A 165 -22.18 -0.94 -21.43
CA VAL A 165 -21.43 -0.36 -22.55
C VAL A 165 -20.27 -1.23 -23.00
N CYS A 166 -19.43 -1.71 -22.05
CA CYS A 166 -18.19 -2.41 -22.39
C CYS A 166 -18.11 -3.86 -21.86
N ALA A 167 -19.21 -4.37 -21.27
CA ALA A 167 -19.35 -5.73 -20.76
C ALA A 167 -18.33 -6.14 -19.67
N HIS A 168 -17.62 -5.18 -19.05
CA HIS A 168 -16.75 -5.48 -17.89
C HIS A 168 -17.60 -5.78 -16.66
N PRO A 169 -17.12 -6.69 -15.78
CA PRO A 169 -17.85 -7.09 -14.58
C PRO A 169 -17.94 -5.94 -13.54
N GLN A 170 -18.82 -6.13 -12.55
CA GLN A 170 -19.05 -5.18 -11.46
C GLN A 170 -17.77 -4.71 -10.76
N SER A 171 -16.74 -5.55 -10.71
CA SER A 171 -15.42 -5.22 -10.13
C SER A 171 -14.71 -4.03 -10.79
N TYR A 172 -15.18 -3.61 -11.96
CA TYR A 172 -14.67 -2.41 -12.64
C TYR A 172 -15.41 -1.12 -12.25
N PHE A 173 -16.46 -1.19 -11.43
CA PHE A 173 -17.13 0.02 -10.95
C PHE A 173 -16.53 0.53 -9.65
N GLU A 174 -16.50 1.83 -9.54
CA GLU A 174 -16.17 2.57 -8.31
C GLU A 174 -17.16 3.71 -8.09
N VAL A 175 -17.23 4.22 -6.87
CA VAL A 175 -17.97 5.46 -6.61
C VAL A 175 -17.21 6.59 -7.28
N ASN A 176 -17.89 7.32 -8.17
CA ASN A 176 -17.28 8.45 -8.88
C ASN A 176 -16.83 9.52 -7.88
N ALA A 177 -15.61 9.99 -8.03
CA ALA A 177 -15.03 11.06 -7.21
C ALA A 177 -14.76 12.29 -8.09
N GLU A 178 -15.57 13.33 -7.90
CA GLU A 178 -15.33 14.64 -8.50
C GLU A 178 -14.41 15.45 -7.58
N ASN A 179 -13.15 15.55 -7.94
CA ASN A 179 -12.09 16.23 -7.17
C ASN A 179 -11.37 17.34 -7.95
N TYR A 180 -12.01 17.90 -8.94
CA TYR A 180 -11.56 18.98 -9.81
C TYR A 180 -12.43 20.23 -9.71
#